data_0a5a6e5446f99ef911655231a8c11eac
#
_entry.id   0a5a6e5446f99ef911655231a8c11eac
#
_cell.length_a   1.000
_cell.length_b   1.000
_cell.length_c   1.000
_cell.angle_alpha   90.00
_cell.angle_beta   90.00
_cell.angle_gamma   90.00
#
_symmetry.space_group_name_H-M   'P 1'
#
loop_
_entity.id
_entity.type
_entity.pdbx_description
1 polymer ?
#
loop_
_entity_poly.entity_id
_entity_poly.type
_entity_poly.pdbx_seq_one_letter_code
_entity_poly.pdbx_strand_id
1 'polypeptide(L)'
;MKKSAELLWKELLNNPAGRSDDLLKQVEELVVTSKEPAEVSFGTSGWRGELGGEFTLRNVQVVAEAIVQMYREADSALLRSLGVKNFEEFAKRGLLLGHDNRFMGDRFAQV
;
A
#
# COMPACT_ATOMS: atom_id res chain seq x y z
N MET A 1 -9.35 12.15 -21.56
CA MET A 1 -8.22 11.24 -21.30
C MET A 1 -7.69 11.46 -19.89
N LYS A 2 -7.56 10.40 -19.12
CA LYS A 2 -7.00 10.50 -17.76
C LYS A 2 -5.50 10.79 -17.81
N LYS A 3 -5.05 11.71 -16.97
CA LYS A 3 -3.63 11.99 -16.81
C LYS A 3 -2.97 10.86 -16.03
N SER A 4 -1.70 10.58 -16.33
CA SER A 4 -0.91 9.64 -15.55
C SER A 4 -0.58 10.21 -14.17
N ALA A 5 -0.24 9.33 -13.22
CA ALA A 5 0.20 9.76 -11.90
C ALA A 5 1.43 10.67 -11.99
N GLU A 6 2.40 10.32 -12.84
CA GLU A 6 3.59 11.13 -13.03
C GLU A 6 3.26 12.56 -13.49
N LEU A 7 2.35 12.70 -14.45
CA LEU A 7 1.93 14.00 -14.95
C LEU A 7 1.22 14.81 -13.87
N LEU A 8 0.31 14.19 -13.12
CA LEU A 8 -0.40 14.84 -12.02
C LEU A 8 0.58 15.35 -10.96
N TRP A 9 1.55 14.55 -10.59
CA TRP A 9 2.57 14.96 -9.62
C TRP A 9 3.44 16.10 -10.14
N LYS A 10 3.82 16.08 -11.41
CA LYS A 10 4.54 17.20 -12.03
C LYS A 10 3.73 18.48 -11.98
N GLU A 11 2.44 18.42 -12.31
CA GLU A 11 1.56 19.59 -12.24
C GLU A 11 1.41 20.11 -10.81
N LEU A 12 1.26 19.22 -9.83
CA LEU A 12 1.16 19.60 -8.43
C LEU A 12 2.42 20.30 -7.93
N LEU A 13 3.59 19.74 -8.23
CA LEU A 13 4.87 20.29 -7.78
C LEU A 13 5.21 21.62 -8.44
N ASN A 14 4.74 21.84 -9.66
CA ASN A 14 4.99 23.07 -10.42
C ASN A 14 3.84 24.08 -10.31
N ASN A 15 2.84 23.82 -9.49
CA ASN A 15 1.70 24.71 -9.33
C ASN A 15 2.13 25.97 -8.55
N PRO A 16 2.09 27.17 -9.19
CA PRO A 16 2.50 28.41 -8.52
C PRO A 16 1.57 28.81 -7.37
N ALA A 17 0.33 28.33 -7.36
CA ALA A 17 -0.62 28.55 -6.28
C ALA A 17 -0.43 27.59 -5.12
N GLY A 18 0.51 26.63 -5.22
CA GLY A 18 0.74 25.60 -4.25
C GLY A 18 -0.21 24.41 -4.40
N ARG A 19 -0.86 23.99 -3.33
CA ARG A 19 -1.77 22.85 -3.33
C ARG A 19 -2.97 23.04 -4.25
N SER A 20 -3.27 22.05 -5.07
CA SER A 20 -4.47 21.98 -5.88
C SER A 20 -5.35 20.81 -5.46
N ASP A 21 -6.54 21.09 -4.92
CA ASP A 21 -7.47 20.04 -4.50
C ASP A 21 -8.02 19.25 -5.68
N ASP A 22 -8.15 19.89 -6.85
CA ASP A 22 -8.57 19.18 -8.07
C ASP A 22 -7.54 18.13 -8.52
N LEU A 23 -6.27 18.52 -8.55
CA LEU A 23 -5.20 17.58 -8.89
C LEU A 23 -5.08 16.45 -7.87
N LEU A 24 -5.25 16.76 -6.58
CA LEU A 24 -5.24 15.74 -5.53
C LEU A 24 -6.40 14.76 -5.68
N LYS A 25 -7.59 15.23 -6.06
CA LYS A 25 -8.72 14.36 -6.35
C LYS A 25 -8.45 13.43 -7.52
N GLN A 26 -7.77 13.91 -8.55
CA GLN A 26 -7.38 13.08 -9.69
C GLN A 26 -6.37 12.00 -9.28
N VAL A 27 -5.41 12.33 -8.41
CA VAL A 27 -4.48 11.34 -7.85
C VAL A 27 -5.25 10.31 -7.02
N GLU A 28 -6.16 10.75 -6.16
CA GLU A 28 -7.00 9.87 -5.35
C GLU A 28 -7.80 8.91 -6.22
N GLU A 29 -8.38 9.39 -7.30
CA GLU A 29 -9.11 8.55 -8.25
C GLU A 29 -8.21 7.47 -8.86
N LEU A 30 -6.98 7.81 -9.25
CA LEU A 30 -6.04 6.81 -9.75
C LEU A 30 -5.69 5.77 -8.69
N VAL A 31 -5.46 6.21 -7.44
CA VAL A 31 -5.16 5.29 -6.34
C VAL A 31 -6.29 4.28 -6.14
N VAL A 32 -7.53 4.75 -6.20
CA VAL A 32 -8.71 3.92 -5.94
C VAL A 32 -9.06 3.02 -7.13
N THR A 33 -8.92 3.52 -8.35
CA THR A 33 -9.46 2.85 -9.54
C THR A 33 -8.43 2.09 -10.38
N SER A 34 -7.13 2.42 -10.26
CA SER A 34 -6.11 1.77 -11.07
C SER A 34 -5.99 0.29 -10.75
N LYS A 35 -5.92 -0.52 -11.80
CA LYS A 35 -5.66 -1.96 -11.73
C LYS A 35 -4.31 -2.33 -12.34
N GLU A 36 -3.49 -1.32 -12.64
CA GLU A 36 -2.17 -1.57 -13.20
C GLU A 36 -1.29 -2.29 -12.18
N PRO A 37 -0.68 -3.41 -12.57
CA PRO A 37 0.22 -4.13 -11.68
C PRO A 37 1.51 -3.34 -11.46
N ALA A 38 2.11 -3.51 -10.30
CA ALA A 38 3.41 -2.95 -10.00
C ALA A 38 4.39 -4.06 -9.66
N GLU A 39 5.63 -3.83 -10.02
CA GLU A 39 6.72 -4.66 -9.52
C GLU A 39 7.02 -4.20 -8.10
N VAL A 40 6.70 -5.06 -7.13
CA VAL A 40 6.89 -4.76 -5.71
C VAL A 40 8.27 -5.24 -5.27
N SER A 41 9.10 -4.31 -4.83
CA SER A 41 10.42 -4.61 -4.31
C SER A 41 10.60 -3.92 -2.97
N PHE A 42 10.98 -4.71 -1.96
CA PHE A 42 11.21 -4.19 -0.62
C PHE A 42 12.68 -3.81 -0.44
N GLY A 43 12.91 -2.54 -0.15
CA GLY A 43 14.21 -2.07 0.29
C GLY A 43 14.33 -2.11 1.81
N THR A 44 15.36 -1.47 2.36
CA THR A 44 15.64 -1.42 3.81
C THR A 44 14.47 -0.80 4.60
N SER A 45 13.78 0.17 4.02
CA SER A 45 12.67 0.90 4.66
C SER A 45 11.30 0.40 4.23
N GLY A 46 11.23 -0.70 3.48
CA GLY A 46 9.98 -1.24 2.95
C GLY A 46 9.77 -0.93 1.47
N TRP A 47 8.54 -1.08 1.03
CA TRP A 47 8.15 -0.81 -0.34
C TRP A 47 7.75 0.66 -0.50
N ARG A 48 8.27 1.29 -1.54
CA ARG A 48 7.96 2.68 -1.91
C ARG A 48 7.50 2.73 -3.36
N GLY A 49 6.58 3.62 -3.63
CA GLY A 49 6.07 3.85 -4.97
C GLY A 49 5.35 5.18 -5.08
N GLU A 50 5.12 5.60 -6.29
CA GLU A 50 4.37 6.84 -6.57
C GLU A 50 2.88 6.60 -6.37
N LEU A 51 2.23 7.45 -5.59
CA LEU A 51 0.78 7.37 -5.38
C LEU A 51 0.02 7.53 -6.70
N GLY A 52 -0.84 6.56 -7.00
CA GLY A 52 -1.57 6.50 -8.25
C GLY A 52 -0.82 5.83 -9.39
N GLY A 53 0.50 5.65 -9.24
CA GLY A 53 1.32 4.86 -10.15
C GLY A 53 1.47 3.43 -9.62
N GLU A 54 2.59 3.14 -8.95
CA GLU A 54 2.81 1.83 -8.32
C GLU A 54 1.99 1.65 -7.05
N PHE A 55 1.86 2.72 -6.25
CA PHE A 55 1.18 2.65 -4.95
C PHE A 55 -0.31 2.98 -5.11
N THR A 56 -1.10 1.92 -5.25
CA THR A 56 -2.55 1.98 -5.42
C THR A 56 -3.22 1.06 -4.41
N LEU A 57 -4.53 1.20 -4.22
CA LEU A 57 -5.27 0.28 -3.33
C LEU A 57 -5.15 -1.16 -3.80
N ARG A 58 -5.23 -1.39 -5.11
CA ARG A 58 -5.09 -2.73 -5.67
C ARG A 58 -3.73 -3.35 -5.37
N ASN A 59 -2.65 -2.60 -5.57
CA ASN A 59 -1.31 -3.11 -5.34
C ASN A 59 -1.00 -3.30 -3.85
N VAL A 60 -1.52 -2.44 -2.98
CA VAL A 60 -1.44 -2.65 -1.52
C VAL A 60 -2.20 -3.91 -1.10
N GLN A 61 -3.38 -4.14 -1.69
CA GLN A 61 -4.15 -5.36 -1.44
C GLN A 61 -3.38 -6.61 -1.84
N VAL A 62 -2.70 -6.59 -3.00
CA VAL A 62 -1.86 -7.70 -3.45
C VAL A 62 -0.74 -8.00 -2.45
N VAL A 63 -0.08 -6.95 -1.95
CA VAL A 63 0.97 -7.11 -0.94
C VAL A 63 0.40 -7.65 0.36
N ALA A 64 -0.73 -7.15 0.82
CA ALA A 64 -1.38 -7.63 2.04
C ALA A 64 -1.75 -9.12 1.93
N GLU A 65 -2.31 -9.53 0.79
CA GLU A 65 -2.62 -10.94 0.55
C GLU A 65 -1.36 -11.81 0.54
N ALA A 66 -0.28 -11.33 -0.04
CA ALA A 66 0.99 -12.04 -0.06
C ALA A 66 1.55 -12.23 1.36
N ILE A 67 1.44 -11.21 2.21
CA ILE A 67 1.86 -11.30 3.62
C ILE A 67 1.03 -12.34 4.36
N VAL A 68 -0.28 -12.35 4.20
CA VAL A 68 -1.16 -13.34 4.83
C VAL A 68 -0.80 -14.75 4.35
N GLN A 69 -0.56 -14.91 3.06
CA GLN A 69 -0.18 -16.19 2.48
C GLN A 69 1.15 -16.70 3.03
N MET A 70 2.12 -15.82 3.21
CA MET A 70 3.40 -16.17 3.82
C MET A 70 3.21 -16.78 5.22
N TYR A 71 2.32 -16.21 6.02
CA TYR A 71 2.05 -16.76 7.35
C TYR A 71 1.23 -18.04 7.31
N ARG A 72 0.34 -18.21 6.36
CA ARG A 72 -0.39 -19.48 6.16
C ARG A 72 0.54 -20.64 5.84
N GLU A 73 1.58 -20.36 5.07
CA GLU A 73 2.57 -21.35 4.63
C GLU A 73 3.79 -21.39 5.54
N ALA A 74 3.72 -20.76 6.70
CA ALA A 74 4.83 -20.66 7.63
C ALA A 74 5.30 -22.05 8.09
N ASP A 75 6.60 -22.26 8.05
CA ASP A 75 7.22 -23.50 8.57
C ASP A 75 7.30 -23.47 10.12
N SER A 76 7.74 -24.58 10.69
CA SER A 76 7.85 -24.74 12.14
C SER A 76 8.79 -23.70 12.76
N ALA A 77 9.85 -23.31 12.07
CA ALA A 77 10.83 -22.36 12.58
C ALA A 77 10.20 -20.96 12.69
N LEU A 78 9.46 -20.54 11.66
CA LEU A 78 8.78 -19.23 11.67
C LEU A 78 7.69 -19.21 12.74
N LEU A 79 6.86 -20.25 12.82
CA LEU A 79 5.80 -20.34 13.83
C LEU A 79 6.38 -20.29 15.24
N ARG A 80 7.50 -20.97 15.48
CA ARG A 80 8.16 -20.95 16.78
C ARG A 80 8.70 -19.57 17.13
N SER A 81 9.28 -18.85 16.16
CA SER A 81 9.78 -17.52 16.41
C SER A 81 8.65 -16.51 16.69
N LEU A 82 7.45 -16.77 16.19
CA LEU A 82 6.25 -15.98 16.49
C LEU A 82 5.58 -16.37 17.80
N GLY A 83 6.00 -17.48 18.40
CA GLY A 83 5.41 -17.99 19.63
C GLY A 83 4.02 -18.59 19.45
N VAL A 84 3.71 -19.10 18.28
CA VAL A 84 2.41 -19.72 17.94
C VAL A 84 2.61 -21.14 17.42
N LYS A 85 1.58 -21.98 17.53
CA LYS A 85 1.62 -23.36 17.09
C LYS A 85 1.24 -23.55 15.62
N ASN A 86 0.32 -22.71 15.12
CA ASN A 86 -0.22 -22.79 13.78
C ASN A 86 -0.76 -21.44 13.33
N PHE A 87 -1.20 -21.36 12.07
CA PHE A 87 -1.77 -20.13 11.51
C PHE A 87 -3.06 -19.70 12.24
N GLU A 88 -3.87 -20.63 12.69
CA GLU A 88 -5.12 -20.29 13.41
C GLU A 88 -4.82 -19.54 14.70
N GLU A 89 -3.83 -19.98 15.47
CA GLU A 89 -3.40 -19.29 16.67
C GLU A 89 -2.81 -17.91 16.35
N PHE A 90 -2.01 -17.82 15.28
CA PHE A 90 -1.51 -16.55 14.78
C PHE A 90 -2.63 -15.58 14.42
N ALA A 91 -3.64 -16.06 13.68
CA ALA A 91 -4.78 -15.26 13.27
C ALA A 91 -5.60 -14.73 14.45
N LYS A 92 -5.72 -15.53 15.51
CA LYS A 92 -6.40 -15.10 16.73
C LYS A 92 -5.66 -13.98 17.46
N ARG A 93 -4.34 -14.02 17.48
CA ARG A 93 -3.52 -12.97 18.08
C ARG A 93 -3.59 -11.66 17.29
N GLY A 94 -3.74 -11.77 15.97
CA GLY A 94 -3.79 -10.65 15.07
C GLY A 94 -2.43 -9.99 14.85
N LEU A 95 -2.45 -8.92 14.07
CA LEU A 95 -1.29 -8.09 13.77
C LEU A 95 -1.57 -6.67 14.20
N LEU A 96 -0.55 -5.99 14.69
CA LEU A 96 -0.64 -4.55 14.90
C LEU A 96 -0.42 -3.86 13.55
N LEU A 97 -1.39 -3.05 13.16
CA LEU A 97 -1.33 -2.26 11.94
C LEU A 97 -1.43 -0.78 12.32
N GLY A 98 -0.51 0.01 11.79
CA GLY A 98 -0.53 1.45 12.00
C GLY A 98 -0.41 2.18 10.69
N HIS A 99 -0.73 3.46 10.72
CA HIS A 99 -0.50 4.39 9.63
C HIS A 99 -0.18 5.76 10.19
N ASP A 100 0.48 6.58 9.37
CA ASP A 100 0.77 7.97 9.72
C ASP A 100 -0.25 8.91 9.08
N ASN A 101 0.00 10.22 9.16
CA ASN A 101 -0.89 11.26 8.64
C ASN A 101 -0.66 11.58 7.16
N ARG A 102 0.07 10.75 6.43
CA ARG A 102 0.28 10.98 5.00
C ARG A 102 -1.03 10.84 4.24
N PHE A 103 -1.08 11.48 3.08
CA PHE A 103 -2.24 11.47 2.20
C PHE A 103 -2.72 10.04 1.93
N MET A 104 -3.98 9.75 2.21
CA MET A 104 -4.63 8.44 2.05
C MET A 104 -4.09 7.30 2.94
N GLY A 105 -3.26 7.61 3.94
CA GLY A 105 -2.73 6.57 4.83
C GLY A 105 -3.82 5.75 5.51
N ASP A 106 -4.89 6.37 5.97
CA ASP A 106 -6.05 5.71 6.58
C ASP A 106 -6.75 4.77 5.59
N ARG A 107 -6.90 5.17 4.33
CA ARG A 107 -7.51 4.36 3.28
C ARG A 107 -6.70 3.09 3.00
N PHE A 108 -5.37 3.22 2.94
CA PHE A 108 -4.49 2.07 2.75
C PHE A 108 -4.53 1.11 3.94
N ALA A 109 -4.64 1.63 5.15
CA ALA A 109 -4.74 0.79 6.34
C ALA A 109 -6.03 -0.03 6.39
N GLN A 110 -7.08 0.38 5.68
CA GLN A 110 -8.36 -0.32 5.63
C GLN A 110 -8.41 -1.45 4.60
N VAL A 111 -7.40 -1.58 3.76
CA VAL A 111 -7.30 -2.67 2.78
C VAL A 111 -7.06 -4.03 3.47
#